data_fa7c4b2f32dd9da38afe03809eb26f50
#
_entry.id   fa7c4b2f32dd9da38afe03809eb26f50
#
_cell.length_a   1.000
_cell.length_b   1.000
_cell.length_c   1.000
_cell.angle_alpha   90.00
_cell.angle_beta   90.00
_cell.angle_gamma   90.00
#
_symmetry.space_group_name_H-M   'P 1'
#
loop_
_entity.id
_entity.type
_entity.pdbx_description
1 polymer ?
#
loop_
_entity_poly.entity_id
_entity_poly.type
_entity_poly.pdbx_seq_one_letter_code
_entity_poly.pdbx_strand_id
1 'polypeptide(L)'
;MGMFEAISEKSGPLRVVIDTNALASDELRAFLSASSENRAILPDYVAMERFKPDNLRALRDGFSVIRPFADQVVILKGTGEISRLNPDAEPLPQAMVDADQTEAFGEFCELLDRALEGEASLLRQLRERAEWAQTQMSVVLKGASDFPADLAEFEAFFTASDVAHMRRGGTLTPEMHDKFDTAVGAVAHSIFRSAPSPLTYPSPKNWPNHFILRNAFCNGVYMLSFIQRGIGARKPEKARNDVVDVLLATYGTYFNGVMSNDDLTNHVHHISRFLLEADGVRLAPDYLQLLAEAAGHEPPTPDEAARSIEGA
;
A
#
# COMPACT_ATOMS: atom_id res chain seq x y z
N MET A 1 -23.02 -16.27 12.14
CA MET A 1 -21.95 -15.29 12.41
C MET A 1 -21.02 -15.33 11.22
N GLY A 2 -20.84 -14.23 10.54
CA GLY A 2 -19.91 -14.14 9.41
C GLY A 2 -18.46 -14.21 9.87
N MET A 3 -17.56 -14.54 8.96
CA MET A 3 -16.14 -14.70 9.27
C MET A 3 -15.51 -13.41 9.82
N PHE A 4 -15.83 -12.26 9.22
CA PHE A 4 -15.38 -10.95 9.72
C PHE A 4 -15.95 -10.57 11.08
N GLU A 5 -17.21 -10.96 11.41
CA GLU A 5 -17.77 -10.77 12.75
C GLU A 5 -16.95 -11.50 13.81
N ALA A 6 -16.64 -12.78 13.57
CA ALA A 6 -15.83 -13.59 14.48
C ALA A 6 -14.42 -13.02 14.71
N ILE A 7 -13.81 -12.44 13.68
CA ILE A 7 -12.50 -11.81 13.79
C ILE A 7 -12.59 -10.51 14.59
N SER A 8 -13.56 -9.64 14.29
CA SER A 8 -13.74 -8.36 14.99
C SER A 8 -14.02 -8.56 16.48
N GLU A 9 -14.77 -9.59 16.84
CA GLU A 9 -15.00 -9.94 18.24
C GLU A 9 -13.72 -10.38 18.97
N LYS A 10 -12.82 -11.10 18.28
CA LYS A 10 -11.58 -11.64 18.87
C LYS A 10 -10.44 -10.64 18.89
N SER A 11 -10.28 -9.85 17.82
CA SER A 11 -9.09 -9.00 17.59
C SER A 11 -9.36 -7.51 17.80
N GLY A 12 -10.63 -7.13 18.06
CA GLY A 12 -11.06 -5.73 18.11
C GLY A 12 -11.18 -5.07 16.73
N PRO A 13 -11.33 -3.74 16.69
CA PRO A 13 -11.53 -2.99 15.44
C PRO A 13 -10.37 -3.15 14.48
N LEU A 14 -10.68 -3.44 13.22
CA LEU A 14 -9.70 -3.57 12.16
C LEU A 14 -9.66 -2.32 11.27
N ARG A 15 -8.47 -1.94 10.85
CA ARG A 15 -8.18 -0.84 9.93
C ARG A 15 -7.47 -1.41 8.71
N VAL A 16 -8.17 -1.56 7.59
CA VAL A 16 -7.65 -2.23 6.39
C VAL A 16 -7.51 -1.21 5.26
N VAL A 17 -6.35 -1.18 4.62
CA VAL A 17 -6.11 -0.36 3.43
C VAL A 17 -6.87 -0.98 2.26
N ILE A 18 -7.63 -0.16 1.54
CA ILE A 18 -8.48 -0.64 0.44
C ILE A 18 -7.85 -0.23 -0.89
N ASP A 19 -7.58 -1.23 -1.71
CA ASP A 19 -7.17 -1.03 -3.09
C ASP A 19 -8.36 -0.63 -3.98
N THR A 20 -8.10 0.07 -5.07
CA THR A 20 -9.07 0.49 -6.06
C THR A 20 -9.91 -0.67 -6.62
N ASN A 21 -9.29 -1.84 -6.81
CA ASN A 21 -9.96 -3.03 -7.33
C ASN A 21 -10.89 -3.70 -6.29
N ALA A 22 -10.70 -3.43 -5.00
CA ALA A 22 -11.53 -3.96 -3.91
C ALA A 22 -12.68 -3.02 -3.50
N LEU A 23 -12.69 -1.74 -3.93
CA LEU A 23 -13.67 -0.74 -3.50
C LEU A 23 -15.15 -1.13 -3.74
N ALA A 24 -15.42 -1.92 -4.77
CA ALA A 24 -16.77 -2.36 -5.13
C ALA A 24 -17.02 -3.85 -4.79
N SER A 25 -16.17 -4.46 -3.95
CA SER A 25 -16.25 -5.89 -3.64
C SER A 25 -17.28 -6.20 -2.56
N ASP A 26 -17.85 -7.40 -2.64
CA ASP A 26 -18.70 -7.94 -1.57
C ASP A 26 -17.90 -8.21 -0.29
N GLU A 27 -16.60 -8.48 -0.41
CA GLU A 27 -15.68 -8.66 0.72
C GLU A 27 -15.59 -7.38 1.56
N LEU A 28 -15.37 -6.22 0.91
CA LEU A 28 -15.35 -4.92 1.61
C LEU A 28 -16.69 -4.62 2.28
N ARG A 29 -17.80 -4.91 1.60
CA ARG A 29 -19.14 -4.76 2.19
C ARG A 29 -19.31 -5.64 3.43
N ALA A 30 -18.91 -6.90 3.36
CA ALA A 30 -18.97 -7.83 4.47
C ALA A 30 -18.08 -7.36 5.64
N PHE A 31 -16.88 -6.88 5.35
CA PHE A 31 -15.94 -6.33 6.33
C PHE A 31 -16.53 -5.13 7.09
N LEU A 32 -17.10 -4.15 6.38
CA LEU A 32 -17.69 -2.96 7.00
C LEU A 32 -18.99 -3.28 7.76
N SER A 33 -19.78 -4.23 7.26
CA SER A 33 -21.03 -4.65 7.92
C SER A 33 -20.77 -5.45 9.20
N ALA A 34 -19.62 -6.09 9.32
CA ALA A 34 -19.30 -6.97 10.46
C ALA A 34 -19.12 -6.21 11.80
N SER A 35 -18.64 -4.96 11.74
CA SER A 35 -18.49 -4.09 12.91
C SER A 35 -18.52 -2.63 12.51
N SER A 36 -19.27 -1.80 13.23
CA SER A 36 -19.28 -0.34 13.05
C SER A 36 -17.94 0.33 13.43
N GLU A 37 -17.04 -0.40 14.07
CA GLU A 37 -15.71 0.09 14.44
C GLU A 37 -14.63 -0.26 13.40
N ASN A 38 -14.92 -1.16 12.44
CA ASN A 38 -14.00 -1.43 11.33
C ASN A 38 -13.83 -0.19 10.46
N ARG A 39 -12.64 0.00 9.90
CA ARG A 39 -12.29 1.19 9.09
C ARG A 39 -11.69 0.78 7.75
N ALA A 40 -12.26 1.32 6.68
CA ALA A 40 -11.68 1.31 5.34
C ALA A 40 -10.70 2.49 5.21
N ILE A 41 -9.42 2.19 5.06
CA ILE A 41 -8.36 3.19 4.92
C ILE A 41 -8.14 3.47 3.44
N LEU A 42 -8.33 4.72 3.01
CA LEU A 42 -8.18 5.14 1.62
C LEU A 42 -6.95 6.06 1.46
N PRO A 43 -5.84 5.55 0.91
CA PRO A 43 -4.74 6.39 0.46
C PRO A 43 -5.14 7.31 -0.71
N ASP A 44 -4.40 8.40 -0.90
CA ASP A 44 -4.61 9.37 -1.96
C ASP A 44 -4.64 8.75 -3.38
N TYR A 45 -3.83 7.74 -3.64
CA TYR A 45 -3.79 7.03 -4.94
C TYR A 45 -5.10 6.36 -5.31
N VAL A 46 -5.81 5.80 -4.35
CA VAL A 46 -7.11 5.16 -4.60
C VAL A 46 -8.12 6.18 -5.13
N ALA A 47 -8.12 7.38 -4.53
CA ALA A 47 -8.93 8.48 -5.03
C ALA A 47 -8.45 8.95 -6.41
N MET A 48 -7.13 9.15 -6.60
CA MET A 48 -6.56 9.65 -7.86
C MET A 48 -6.83 8.70 -9.05
N GLU A 49 -6.75 7.38 -8.86
CA GLU A 49 -7.06 6.41 -9.90
C GLU A 49 -8.53 6.45 -10.35
N ARG A 50 -9.44 6.72 -9.41
CA ARG A 50 -10.88 6.81 -9.70
C ARG A 50 -11.30 8.16 -10.25
N PHE A 51 -10.58 9.23 -9.91
CA PHE A 51 -10.83 10.56 -10.42
C PHE A 51 -10.40 10.69 -11.88
N LYS A 52 -11.28 10.27 -12.81
CA LYS A 52 -11.08 10.46 -14.25
C LYS A 52 -12.01 11.58 -14.72
N PRO A 53 -11.48 12.67 -15.35
CA PRO A 53 -12.26 13.83 -15.75
C PRO A 53 -13.48 13.50 -16.60
N ASP A 54 -13.34 12.49 -17.46
CA ASP A 54 -14.38 12.09 -18.42
C ASP A 54 -15.37 11.07 -17.84
N ASN A 55 -15.16 10.57 -16.63
CA ASN A 55 -15.97 9.49 -16.06
C ASN A 55 -16.22 9.63 -14.55
N LEU A 56 -16.83 10.72 -14.13
CA LEU A 56 -17.25 10.92 -12.73
C LEU A 56 -18.30 9.91 -12.26
N ARG A 57 -19.04 9.28 -13.19
CA ARG A 57 -19.95 8.17 -12.85
C ARG A 57 -19.19 6.95 -12.33
N ALA A 58 -18.06 6.62 -12.94
CA ALA A 58 -17.21 5.52 -12.45
C ALA A 58 -16.67 5.78 -11.04
N LEU A 59 -16.41 7.06 -10.67
CA LEU A 59 -16.05 7.44 -9.31
C LEU A 59 -17.20 7.14 -8.34
N ARG A 60 -18.43 7.60 -8.65
CA ARG A 60 -19.62 7.33 -7.83
C ARG A 60 -19.88 5.83 -7.69
N ASP A 61 -19.84 5.11 -8.81
CA ASP A 61 -20.10 3.67 -8.83
C ASP A 61 -19.01 2.90 -8.05
N GLY A 62 -17.76 3.36 -8.12
CA GLY A 62 -16.65 2.82 -7.31
C GLY A 62 -16.87 3.00 -5.81
N PHE A 63 -17.51 4.07 -5.38
CA PHE A 63 -17.82 4.33 -3.97
C PHE A 63 -19.16 3.75 -3.49
N SER A 64 -19.89 3.05 -4.35
CA SER A 64 -21.22 2.51 -4.03
C SER A 64 -21.24 1.58 -2.82
N VAL A 65 -20.16 0.86 -2.56
CA VAL A 65 -20.05 -0.05 -1.40
C VAL A 65 -19.73 0.71 -0.11
N ILE A 66 -18.80 1.67 -0.15
CA ILE A 66 -18.32 2.37 1.07
C ILE A 66 -19.23 3.53 1.47
N ARG A 67 -20.00 4.09 0.54
CA ARG A 67 -20.89 5.22 0.80
C ARG A 67 -21.89 5.00 1.95
N PRO A 68 -22.60 3.85 2.06
CA PRO A 68 -23.45 3.57 3.22
C PRO A 68 -22.72 3.48 4.55
N PHE A 69 -21.38 3.40 4.52
CA PHE A 69 -20.47 3.27 5.65
C PHE A 69 -19.53 4.48 5.76
N ALA A 70 -20.01 5.68 5.39
CA ALA A 70 -19.16 6.88 5.32
C ALA A 70 -18.41 7.14 6.64
N ASP A 71 -19.03 6.89 7.78
CA ASP A 71 -18.43 7.05 9.11
C ASP A 71 -17.31 6.02 9.41
N GLN A 72 -17.19 4.98 8.58
CA GLN A 72 -16.16 3.94 8.68
C GLN A 72 -15.02 4.15 7.67
N VAL A 73 -15.10 5.19 6.85
CA VAL A 73 -14.06 5.55 5.88
C VAL A 73 -13.05 6.49 6.54
N VAL A 74 -11.78 6.21 6.35
CA VAL A 74 -10.66 7.06 6.80
C VAL A 74 -9.82 7.44 5.58
N ILE A 75 -9.70 8.73 5.32
CA ILE A 75 -8.87 9.26 4.24
C ILE A 75 -7.47 9.55 4.79
N LEU A 76 -6.46 9.12 4.06
CA LEU A 76 -5.08 9.45 4.40
C LEU A 76 -4.66 10.77 3.72
N LYS A 77 -3.74 11.48 4.36
CA LYS A 77 -3.02 12.60 3.77
C LYS A 77 -2.31 12.20 2.50
N GLY A 78 -1.96 13.16 1.66
CA GLY A 78 -1.18 12.89 0.45
C GLY A 78 0.16 12.23 0.77
N THR A 79 0.58 11.26 -0.06
CA THR A 79 1.84 10.50 0.12
C THR A 79 3.04 11.40 0.31
N GLY A 80 3.11 12.54 -0.40
CA GLY A 80 4.19 13.51 -0.24
C GLY A 80 4.18 14.22 1.13
N GLU A 81 3.04 14.36 1.78
CA GLU A 81 2.91 14.87 3.15
C GLU A 81 3.29 13.79 4.16
N ILE A 82 2.78 12.57 3.98
CA ILE A 82 3.10 11.42 4.83
C ILE A 82 4.61 11.15 4.85
N SER A 83 5.28 11.30 3.73
CA SER A 83 6.74 11.14 3.64
C SER A 83 7.54 12.14 4.47
N ARG A 84 6.91 13.21 4.97
CA ARG A 84 7.53 14.24 5.83
C ARG A 84 7.20 14.06 7.30
N LEU A 85 6.29 13.16 7.64
CA LEU A 85 5.93 12.90 9.03
C LEU A 85 7.12 12.31 9.80
N ASN A 86 7.30 12.76 11.03
CA ASN A 86 8.36 12.29 11.90
C ASN A 86 7.81 11.30 12.93
N PRO A 87 8.16 10.00 12.85
CA PRO A 87 7.70 9.00 13.81
C PRO A 87 8.25 9.19 15.23
N ASP A 88 9.25 10.07 15.41
CA ASP A 88 9.71 10.44 16.76
C ASP A 88 8.77 11.42 17.46
N ALA A 89 7.96 12.16 16.71
CA ALA A 89 7.01 13.13 17.26
C ALA A 89 5.66 12.48 17.61
N GLU A 90 5.15 11.61 16.72
CA GLU A 90 3.86 10.95 16.91
C GLU A 90 3.79 9.60 16.16
N PRO A 91 2.94 8.66 16.60
CA PRO A 91 2.73 7.40 15.87
C PRO A 91 2.17 7.63 14.48
N LEU A 92 2.85 7.11 13.43
CA LEU A 92 2.49 7.38 12.05
C LEU A 92 1.07 6.99 11.66
N PRO A 93 0.48 5.84 12.08
CA PRO A 93 -0.89 5.49 11.68
C PRO A 93 -1.93 6.55 12.02
N GLN A 94 -1.75 7.29 13.12
CA GLN A 94 -2.60 8.41 13.50
C GLN A 94 -2.25 9.68 12.74
N ALA A 95 -0.96 9.99 12.63
CA ALA A 95 -0.45 11.17 11.93
C ALA A 95 -0.77 11.17 10.42
N MET A 96 -0.93 9.99 9.83
CA MET A 96 -1.27 9.82 8.41
C MET A 96 -2.71 10.21 8.07
N VAL A 97 -3.61 10.26 9.05
CA VAL A 97 -5.03 10.55 8.81
C VAL A 97 -5.23 12.01 8.43
N ASP A 98 -5.96 12.26 7.36
CA ASP A 98 -6.53 13.55 7.02
C ASP A 98 -7.91 13.66 7.67
N ALA A 99 -7.96 14.32 8.84
CA ALA A 99 -9.18 14.43 9.63
C ALA A 99 -10.29 15.19 8.89
N ASP A 100 -9.93 16.28 8.20
CA ASP A 100 -10.87 17.14 7.50
C ASP A 100 -11.52 16.39 6.31
N GLN A 101 -10.73 15.71 5.51
CA GLN A 101 -11.25 14.92 4.39
C GLN A 101 -12.02 13.67 4.87
N THR A 102 -11.62 13.08 5.98
CA THR A 102 -12.33 11.95 6.59
C THR A 102 -13.72 12.38 7.04
N GLU A 103 -13.84 13.49 7.77
CA GLU A 103 -15.12 14.03 8.22
C GLU A 103 -16.01 14.46 7.05
N ALA A 104 -15.43 15.04 6.01
CA ALA A 104 -16.13 15.50 4.82
C ALA A 104 -16.51 14.41 3.82
N PHE A 105 -16.12 13.14 4.03
CA PHE A 105 -16.31 12.10 3.01
C PHE A 105 -17.79 11.84 2.67
N GLY A 106 -18.67 11.84 3.66
CA GLY A 106 -20.12 11.70 3.44
C GLY A 106 -20.68 12.84 2.59
N GLU A 107 -20.36 14.08 2.94
CA GLU A 107 -20.74 15.26 2.17
C GLU A 107 -20.18 15.23 0.74
N PHE A 108 -18.94 14.80 0.57
CA PHE A 108 -18.35 14.63 -0.75
C PHE A 108 -19.15 13.67 -1.63
N CYS A 109 -19.64 12.55 -1.09
CA CYS A 109 -20.49 11.61 -1.82
C CYS A 109 -21.82 12.26 -2.25
N GLU A 110 -22.43 13.11 -1.42
CA GLU A 110 -23.63 13.86 -1.76
C GLU A 110 -23.38 14.91 -2.85
N LEU A 111 -22.27 15.66 -2.74
CA LEU A 111 -21.86 16.62 -3.76
C LEU A 111 -21.60 15.96 -5.11
N LEU A 112 -21.05 14.76 -5.12
CA LEU A 112 -20.82 13.96 -6.34
C LEU A 112 -22.16 13.59 -7.02
N ASP A 113 -23.18 13.20 -6.27
CA ASP A 113 -24.51 12.92 -6.82
C ASP A 113 -25.13 14.18 -7.42
N ARG A 114 -25.14 15.29 -6.71
CA ARG A 114 -25.69 16.56 -7.19
C ARG A 114 -24.99 17.04 -8.47
N ALA A 115 -23.68 16.86 -8.56
CA ALA A 115 -22.95 17.18 -9.79
C ALA A 115 -23.40 16.30 -10.96
N LEU A 116 -23.62 15.01 -10.73
CA LEU A 116 -24.08 14.06 -11.75
C LEU A 116 -25.57 14.26 -12.13
N GLU A 117 -26.37 14.86 -11.27
CA GLU A 117 -27.75 15.30 -11.51
C GLU A 117 -27.81 16.61 -12.33
N GLY A 118 -26.67 17.28 -12.54
CA GLY A 118 -26.56 18.41 -13.46
C GLY A 118 -26.22 19.76 -12.79
N GLU A 119 -25.79 19.79 -11.53
CA GLU A 119 -25.29 21.02 -10.90
C GLU A 119 -23.95 21.45 -11.52
N ALA A 120 -24.03 22.38 -12.50
CA ALA A 120 -22.91 22.73 -13.36
C ALA A 120 -21.68 23.27 -12.61
N SER A 121 -21.88 23.96 -11.49
CA SER A 121 -20.78 24.48 -10.65
C SER A 121 -19.98 23.36 -10.01
N LEU A 122 -20.65 22.38 -9.43
CA LEU A 122 -20.04 21.20 -8.82
C LEU A 122 -19.36 20.32 -9.86
N LEU A 123 -20.02 20.10 -11.00
CA LEU A 123 -19.45 19.32 -12.10
C LEU A 123 -18.11 19.91 -12.59
N ARG A 124 -18.03 21.25 -12.70
CA ARG A 124 -16.78 21.92 -13.06
C ARG A 124 -15.70 21.74 -12.00
N GLN A 125 -16.00 21.94 -10.73
CA GLN A 125 -15.05 21.76 -9.63
C GLN A 125 -14.52 20.33 -9.55
N LEU A 126 -15.38 19.32 -9.72
CA LEU A 126 -14.96 17.91 -9.73
C LEU A 126 -14.08 17.58 -10.94
N ARG A 127 -14.33 18.18 -12.11
CA ARG A 127 -13.47 18.01 -13.29
C ARG A 127 -12.09 18.63 -13.07
N GLU A 128 -12.03 19.85 -12.52
CA GLU A 128 -10.76 20.50 -12.17
C GLU A 128 -9.95 19.69 -11.16
N ARG A 129 -10.62 19.10 -10.15
CA ARG A 129 -9.99 18.18 -9.20
C ARG A 129 -9.48 16.89 -9.89
N ALA A 130 -10.24 16.34 -10.81
CA ALA A 130 -9.84 15.15 -11.56
C ALA A 130 -8.62 15.42 -12.46
N GLU A 131 -8.56 16.57 -13.13
CA GLU A 131 -7.40 17.00 -13.91
C GLU A 131 -6.15 17.17 -13.03
N TRP A 132 -6.32 17.78 -11.85
CA TRP A 132 -5.25 17.88 -10.87
C TRP A 132 -4.77 16.50 -10.41
N ALA A 133 -5.67 15.58 -10.05
CA ALA A 133 -5.35 14.21 -9.63
C ALA A 133 -4.56 13.46 -10.72
N GLN A 134 -4.95 13.57 -11.99
CA GLN A 134 -4.24 12.99 -13.12
C GLN A 134 -2.82 13.57 -13.28
N THR A 135 -2.67 14.87 -13.03
CA THR A 135 -1.35 15.52 -13.05
C THR A 135 -0.45 14.97 -11.95
N GLN A 136 -0.96 14.84 -10.71
CA GLN A 136 -0.21 14.27 -9.59
C GLN A 136 0.16 12.81 -9.86
N MET A 137 -0.78 12.00 -10.35
CA MET A 137 -0.52 10.62 -10.72
C MET A 137 0.60 10.52 -11.77
N SER A 138 0.62 11.40 -12.76
CA SER A 138 1.65 11.41 -13.81
C SER A 138 3.05 11.70 -13.24
N VAL A 139 3.17 12.52 -12.21
CA VAL A 139 4.45 12.82 -11.53
C VAL A 139 4.97 11.57 -10.81
N VAL A 140 4.11 10.89 -10.07
CA VAL A 140 4.47 9.64 -9.38
C VAL A 140 4.93 8.57 -10.35
N LEU A 141 4.17 8.40 -11.43
CA LEU A 141 4.45 7.37 -12.43
C LEU A 141 5.67 7.68 -13.31
N LYS A 142 6.18 8.92 -13.27
CA LYS A 142 7.38 9.29 -14.03
C LYS A 142 8.63 8.54 -13.53
N GLY A 143 8.75 8.30 -12.23
CA GLY A 143 9.85 7.53 -11.65
C GLY A 143 9.88 6.05 -12.09
N ALA A 144 8.75 5.50 -12.52
CA ALA A 144 8.69 4.10 -12.98
C ALA A 144 9.51 3.82 -14.26
N SER A 145 9.89 4.85 -15.02
CA SER A 145 10.74 4.70 -16.21
C SER A 145 12.16 4.24 -15.88
N ASP A 146 12.63 4.50 -14.68
CA ASP A 146 14.00 4.24 -14.25
C ASP A 146 14.15 2.85 -13.61
N PHE A 147 13.04 2.12 -13.46
CA PHE A 147 13.01 0.80 -12.82
C PHE A 147 14.10 -0.19 -13.29
N PRO A 148 14.44 -0.32 -14.59
CA PRO A 148 15.52 -1.23 -14.99
C PRO A 148 16.90 -0.84 -14.45
N ALA A 149 17.16 0.46 -14.31
CA ALA A 149 18.42 0.97 -13.73
C ALA A 149 18.42 0.74 -12.22
N ASP A 150 17.31 1.07 -11.54
CA ASP A 150 17.13 0.88 -10.10
C ASP A 150 17.27 -0.60 -9.72
N LEU A 151 16.69 -1.52 -10.52
CA LEU A 151 16.82 -2.96 -10.33
C LEU A 151 18.26 -3.43 -10.46
N ALA A 152 19.00 -2.92 -11.46
CA ALA A 152 20.41 -3.27 -11.65
C ALA A 152 21.28 -2.75 -10.50
N GLU A 153 21.03 -1.54 -10.01
CA GLU A 153 21.70 -0.99 -8.82
C GLU A 153 21.40 -1.81 -7.57
N PHE A 154 20.15 -2.23 -7.39
CA PHE A 154 19.74 -3.07 -6.27
C PHE A 154 20.36 -4.48 -6.36
N GLU A 155 20.38 -5.12 -7.55
CA GLU A 155 21.01 -6.42 -7.77
C GLU A 155 22.51 -6.37 -7.48
N ALA A 156 23.19 -5.24 -7.69
CA ALA A 156 24.64 -5.09 -7.44
C ALA A 156 25.06 -5.24 -5.97
N PHE A 157 24.13 -5.16 -5.02
CA PHE A 157 24.41 -5.48 -3.62
C PHE A 157 24.61 -6.98 -3.37
N PHE A 158 24.14 -7.84 -4.26
CA PHE A 158 24.23 -9.29 -4.16
C PHE A 158 25.36 -9.84 -5.05
N THR A 159 26.04 -10.87 -4.58
CA THR A 159 27.04 -11.57 -5.40
C THR A 159 26.35 -12.42 -6.46
N ALA A 160 27.08 -12.80 -7.51
CA ALA A 160 26.58 -13.73 -8.53
C ALA A 160 26.10 -15.08 -7.92
N SER A 161 26.73 -15.51 -6.83
CA SER A 161 26.33 -16.72 -6.08
C SER A 161 25.00 -16.52 -5.38
N ASP A 162 24.77 -15.33 -4.76
CA ASP A 162 23.50 -15.01 -4.08
C ASP A 162 22.35 -14.96 -5.10
N VAL A 163 22.56 -14.28 -6.22
CA VAL A 163 21.59 -14.19 -7.30
C VAL A 163 21.25 -15.58 -7.85
N ALA A 164 22.27 -16.44 -8.07
CA ALA A 164 22.06 -17.80 -8.52
C ALA A 164 21.34 -18.65 -7.45
N HIS A 165 21.56 -18.41 -6.16
CA HIS A 165 20.86 -19.06 -5.08
C HIS A 165 19.37 -18.68 -5.07
N MET A 166 19.06 -17.37 -5.12
CA MET A 166 17.70 -16.87 -5.18
C MET A 166 16.92 -17.40 -6.40
N ARG A 167 17.55 -17.40 -7.60
CA ARG A 167 16.94 -17.90 -8.84
C ARG A 167 16.64 -19.42 -8.83
N ARG A 168 17.24 -20.17 -7.90
CA ARG A 168 16.92 -21.59 -7.67
C ARG A 168 15.87 -21.81 -6.57
N GLY A 169 15.19 -20.73 -6.14
CA GLY A 169 14.20 -20.81 -5.05
C GLY A 169 14.82 -20.94 -3.66
N GLY A 170 16.10 -20.57 -3.49
CA GLY A 170 16.75 -20.55 -2.18
C GLY A 170 16.24 -19.39 -1.32
N THR A 171 16.04 -19.66 -0.02
CA THR A 171 15.70 -18.63 0.97
C THR A 171 16.88 -17.69 1.21
N LEU A 172 16.61 -16.45 1.65
CA LEU A 172 17.65 -15.51 2.01
C LEU A 172 18.48 -16.05 3.20
N THR A 173 19.79 -16.14 3.03
CA THR A 173 20.69 -16.42 4.15
C THR A 173 20.86 -15.18 5.04
N PRO A 174 21.34 -15.28 6.29
CA PRO A 174 21.62 -14.12 7.14
C PRO A 174 22.48 -13.05 6.45
N GLU A 175 23.52 -13.46 5.71
CA GLU A 175 24.38 -12.55 4.95
C GLU A 175 23.65 -11.85 3.79
N MET A 176 22.69 -12.53 3.18
CA MET A 176 21.84 -11.93 2.14
C MET A 176 20.82 -10.97 2.75
N HIS A 177 20.33 -11.23 3.97
CA HIS A 177 19.51 -10.27 4.73
C HIS A 177 20.30 -8.99 5.02
N ASP A 178 21.53 -9.08 5.52
CA ASP A 178 22.38 -7.91 5.76
C ASP A 178 22.59 -7.07 4.48
N LYS A 179 22.76 -7.74 3.33
CA LYS A 179 22.87 -7.08 2.01
C LYS A 179 21.57 -6.42 1.60
N PHE A 180 20.44 -7.07 1.83
CA PHE A 180 19.10 -6.52 1.56
C PHE A 180 18.87 -5.25 2.39
N ASP A 181 19.13 -5.28 3.69
CA ASP A 181 18.99 -4.13 4.57
C ASP A 181 19.92 -2.97 4.16
N THR A 182 21.14 -3.31 3.73
CA THR A 182 22.09 -2.31 3.21
C THR A 182 21.55 -1.66 1.92
N ALA A 183 21.02 -2.46 1.00
CA ALA A 183 20.43 -1.96 -0.24
C ALA A 183 19.19 -1.09 0.02
N VAL A 184 18.27 -1.53 0.88
CA VAL A 184 17.10 -0.76 1.31
C VAL A 184 17.52 0.56 1.96
N GLY A 185 18.51 0.52 2.85
CA GLY A 185 19.08 1.72 3.49
C GLY A 185 19.66 2.71 2.48
N ALA A 186 20.35 2.22 1.44
CA ALA A 186 20.90 3.06 0.37
C ALA A 186 19.79 3.73 -0.45
N VAL A 187 18.73 2.97 -0.84
CA VAL A 187 17.56 3.51 -1.54
C VAL A 187 16.87 4.59 -0.71
N ALA A 188 16.57 4.30 0.56
CA ALA A 188 15.96 5.27 1.45
C ALA A 188 16.81 6.54 1.60
N HIS A 189 18.11 6.39 1.81
CA HIS A 189 19.04 7.52 1.93
C HIS A 189 19.07 8.37 0.65
N SER A 190 19.02 7.74 -0.52
CA SER A 190 18.90 8.45 -1.80
C SER A 190 17.62 9.30 -1.85
N ILE A 191 16.47 8.76 -1.43
CA ILE A 191 15.20 9.49 -1.37
C ILE A 191 15.29 10.68 -0.41
N PHE A 192 15.85 10.48 0.81
CA PHE A 192 16.05 11.57 1.77
C PHE A 192 16.90 12.71 1.21
N ARG A 193 17.93 12.39 0.44
CA ARG A 193 18.86 13.38 -0.16
C ARG A 193 18.29 14.10 -1.37
N SER A 194 17.47 13.42 -2.16
CA SER A 194 16.88 13.98 -3.39
C SER A 194 15.58 14.74 -3.15
N ALA A 195 15.04 14.72 -1.92
CA ALA A 195 13.82 15.42 -1.59
C ALA A 195 13.96 16.94 -1.85
N PRO A 196 12.95 17.58 -2.47
CA PRO A 196 13.00 19.00 -2.81
C PRO A 196 13.06 19.92 -1.59
N SER A 197 12.69 19.43 -0.42
CA SER A 197 12.84 20.09 0.88
C SER A 197 13.55 19.14 1.85
N PRO A 198 14.41 19.67 2.76
CA PRO A 198 15.06 18.84 3.75
C PRO A 198 14.06 17.99 4.53
N LEU A 199 14.31 16.70 4.60
CA LEU A 199 13.55 15.77 5.41
C LEU A 199 14.29 15.51 6.72
N THR A 200 13.54 15.33 7.80
CA THR A 200 14.13 15.00 9.11
C THR A 200 14.34 13.49 9.18
N TYR A 201 15.58 13.07 9.37
CA TYR A 201 15.87 11.67 9.66
C TYR A 201 15.30 11.31 11.03
N PRO A 202 14.55 10.21 11.14
CA PRO A 202 14.09 9.73 12.43
C PRO A 202 15.27 9.19 13.25
N SER A 203 15.07 9.04 14.56
CA SER A 203 16.03 8.32 15.40
C SER A 203 16.17 6.86 14.92
N PRO A 204 17.33 6.21 15.17
CA PRO A 204 17.55 4.82 14.76
C PRO A 204 16.44 3.86 15.25
N LYS A 205 15.91 4.10 16.46
CA LYS A 205 14.80 3.32 17.05
C LYS A 205 13.52 3.39 16.21
N ASN A 206 13.22 4.54 15.61
CA ASN A 206 12.01 4.78 14.85
C ASN A 206 12.24 4.72 13.33
N TRP A 207 13.45 4.37 12.90
CA TRP A 207 13.77 4.23 11.49
C TRP A 207 12.82 3.30 10.77
N PRO A 208 12.56 2.06 11.23
CA PRO A 208 11.63 1.15 10.56
C PRO A 208 10.16 1.67 10.52
N ASN A 209 9.85 2.68 11.33
CA ASN A 209 8.51 3.30 11.36
C ASN A 209 8.37 4.48 10.40
N HIS A 210 9.46 5.00 9.81
CA HIS A 210 9.39 6.11 8.87
C HIS A 210 8.87 5.65 7.50
N PHE A 211 7.94 6.41 6.90
CA PHE A 211 7.28 6.01 5.66
C PHE A 211 8.25 5.75 4.51
N ILE A 212 9.26 6.61 4.32
CA ILE A 212 10.26 6.44 3.26
C ILE A 212 11.03 5.12 3.45
N LEU A 213 11.37 4.77 4.69
CA LEU A 213 12.06 3.52 4.99
C LEU A 213 11.20 2.30 4.66
N ARG A 214 9.93 2.29 5.12
CA ARG A 214 9.02 1.18 4.79
C ARG A 214 8.73 1.10 3.31
N ASN A 215 8.59 2.24 2.63
CA ASN A 215 8.42 2.24 1.19
C ASN A 215 9.66 1.70 0.46
N ALA A 216 10.87 2.12 0.86
CA ALA A 216 12.10 1.56 0.33
C ALA A 216 12.21 0.06 0.60
N PHE A 217 11.76 -0.40 1.77
CA PHE A 217 11.72 -1.82 2.14
C PHE A 217 10.77 -2.62 1.24
N CYS A 218 9.52 -2.17 1.05
CA CYS A 218 8.56 -2.81 0.17
C CYS A 218 9.03 -2.80 -1.31
N ASN A 219 9.68 -1.72 -1.75
CA ASN A 219 10.34 -1.68 -3.06
C ASN A 219 11.49 -2.69 -3.16
N GLY A 220 12.28 -2.86 -2.09
CA GLY A 220 13.32 -3.89 -2.00
C GLY A 220 12.75 -5.30 -2.18
N VAL A 221 11.66 -5.62 -1.48
CA VAL A 221 10.94 -6.90 -1.64
C VAL A 221 10.43 -7.07 -3.09
N TYR A 222 9.85 -6.02 -3.65
CA TYR A 222 9.43 -6.02 -5.05
C TYR A 222 10.61 -6.31 -6.00
N MET A 223 11.77 -5.63 -5.84
CA MET A 223 12.97 -5.87 -6.66
C MET A 223 13.54 -7.27 -6.46
N LEU A 224 13.57 -7.80 -5.22
CA LEU A 224 13.97 -9.19 -4.96
C LEU A 224 13.14 -10.19 -5.77
N SER A 225 11.84 -9.97 -5.88
CA SER A 225 10.96 -10.84 -6.67
C SER A 225 11.36 -10.91 -8.14
N PHE A 226 11.87 -9.82 -8.71
CA PHE A 226 12.41 -9.78 -10.09
C PHE A 226 13.75 -10.51 -10.21
N ILE A 227 14.63 -10.32 -9.23
CA ILE A 227 15.92 -11.00 -9.19
C ILE A 227 15.71 -12.51 -9.13
N GLN A 228 14.81 -12.97 -8.27
CA GLN A 228 14.45 -14.38 -8.11
C GLN A 228 13.90 -15.00 -9.40
N ARG A 229 13.01 -14.28 -10.09
CA ARG A 229 12.42 -14.71 -11.36
C ARG A 229 13.36 -14.57 -12.58
N GLY A 230 14.51 -13.94 -12.42
CA GLY A 230 15.44 -13.64 -13.52
C GLY A 230 14.88 -12.67 -14.56
N ILE A 231 13.95 -11.81 -14.18
CA ILE A 231 13.29 -10.84 -15.05
C ILE A 231 14.08 -9.53 -14.99
N GLY A 232 14.84 -9.22 -16.04
CA GLY A 232 15.66 -8.01 -16.12
C GLY A 232 14.93 -6.74 -16.56
N ALA A 233 13.71 -6.86 -17.06
CA ALA A 233 12.93 -5.71 -17.55
C ALA A 233 11.42 -5.95 -17.44
N ARG A 234 10.71 -4.90 -17.08
CA ARG A 234 9.24 -4.82 -17.08
C ARG A 234 8.80 -3.82 -18.15
N LYS A 235 7.66 -4.08 -18.80
CA LYS A 235 7.08 -3.08 -19.71
C LYS A 235 6.75 -1.81 -18.92
N PRO A 236 7.05 -0.60 -19.43
CA PRO A 236 6.87 0.65 -18.69
C PRO A 236 5.45 0.83 -18.11
N GLU A 237 4.42 0.43 -18.88
CA GLU A 237 3.03 0.54 -18.44
C GLU A 237 2.75 -0.35 -17.21
N LYS A 238 3.35 -1.55 -17.16
CA LYS A 238 3.22 -2.44 -16.01
C LYS A 238 4.02 -1.94 -14.81
N ALA A 239 5.27 -1.48 -15.04
CA ALA A 239 6.10 -0.90 -13.98
C ALA A 239 5.42 0.30 -13.31
N ARG A 240 4.64 1.08 -14.07
CA ARG A 240 3.85 2.21 -13.54
C ARG A 240 2.75 1.75 -12.57
N ASN A 241 2.03 0.69 -12.90
CA ASN A 241 1.01 0.14 -12.00
C ASN A 241 1.65 -0.44 -10.75
N ASP A 242 2.76 -1.18 -10.93
CA ASP A 242 3.49 -1.81 -9.83
C ASP A 242 3.96 -0.79 -8.75
N VAL A 243 4.25 0.47 -9.12
CA VAL A 243 4.57 1.54 -8.14
C VAL A 243 3.40 1.80 -7.18
N VAL A 244 2.18 1.84 -7.70
CA VAL A 244 0.98 2.02 -6.87
C VAL A 244 0.75 0.81 -5.99
N ASP A 245 0.92 -0.40 -6.54
CA ASP A 245 0.77 -1.66 -5.81
C ASP A 245 1.74 -1.75 -4.63
N VAL A 246 3.01 -1.37 -4.83
CA VAL A 246 4.02 -1.31 -3.77
C VAL A 246 3.69 -0.26 -2.71
N LEU A 247 3.14 0.90 -3.12
CA LEU A 247 2.69 1.92 -2.17
C LEU A 247 1.50 1.43 -1.32
N LEU A 248 0.52 0.75 -1.92
CA LEU A 248 -0.59 0.15 -1.20
C LEU A 248 -0.10 -0.90 -0.20
N ALA A 249 0.82 -1.78 -0.62
CA ALA A 249 1.47 -2.74 0.27
C ALA A 249 2.20 -2.04 1.43
N THR A 250 2.90 -0.92 1.16
CA THR A 250 3.57 -0.10 2.18
C THR A 250 2.56 0.42 3.21
N TYR A 251 1.46 1.03 2.77
CA TYR A 251 0.41 1.49 3.68
C TYR A 251 -0.15 0.34 4.51
N GLY A 252 -0.39 -0.83 3.89
CA GLY A 252 -0.86 -2.02 4.58
C GLY A 252 -0.01 -2.42 5.79
N THR A 253 1.32 -2.15 5.76
CA THR A 253 2.20 -2.46 6.90
C THR A 253 1.98 -1.58 8.13
N TYR A 254 1.30 -0.45 8.01
CA TYR A 254 0.96 0.43 9.13
C TYR A 254 -0.40 0.12 9.77
N PHE A 255 -1.23 -0.64 9.06
CA PHE A 255 -2.59 -0.98 9.46
C PHE A 255 -2.75 -2.50 9.57
N ASN A 256 -3.98 -2.98 9.56
CA ASN A 256 -4.28 -4.42 9.63
C ASN A 256 -4.19 -5.12 8.26
N GLY A 257 -3.42 -4.60 7.34
CA GLY A 257 -3.21 -5.19 6.03
C GLY A 257 -3.80 -4.38 4.89
N VAL A 258 -3.81 -4.98 3.70
CA VAL A 258 -4.35 -4.40 2.46
C VAL A 258 -5.37 -5.35 1.85
N MET A 259 -6.55 -4.85 1.51
CA MET A 259 -7.57 -5.58 0.74
C MET A 259 -7.38 -5.27 -0.73
N SER A 260 -6.85 -6.22 -1.48
CA SER A 260 -6.57 -6.12 -2.91
C SER A 260 -6.79 -7.45 -3.60
N ASN A 261 -7.26 -7.40 -4.85
CA ASN A 261 -7.33 -8.57 -5.75
C ASN A 261 -6.05 -8.72 -6.58
N ASP A 262 -5.04 -7.89 -6.35
CA ASP A 262 -3.77 -7.96 -7.07
C ASP A 262 -2.75 -8.84 -6.34
N ASP A 263 -2.24 -9.85 -7.04
CA ASP A 263 -1.29 -10.82 -6.46
C ASP A 263 0.04 -10.16 -6.07
N LEU A 264 0.48 -9.14 -6.82
CA LEU A 264 1.73 -8.44 -6.53
C LEU A 264 1.60 -7.62 -5.23
N THR A 265 0.51 -6.86 -5.10
CA THR A 265 0.21 -6.09 -3.87
C THR A 265 0.21 -6.99 -2.65
N ASN A 266 -0.53 -8.11 -2.73
CA ASN A 266 -0.65 -9.08 -1.64
C ASN A 266 0.69 -9.73 -1.33
N HIS A 267 1.46 -10.11 -2.36
CA HIS A 267 2.78 -10.71 -2.20
C HIS A 267 3.77 -9.75 -1.51
N VAL A 268 3.92 -8.54 -2.06
CA VAL A 268 4.84 -7.52 -1.49
C VAL A 268 4.44 -7.22 -0.05
N HIS A 269 3.15 -7.07 0.22
CA HIS A 269 2.63 -6.82 1.57
C HIS A 269 3.01 -7.95 2.54
N HIS A 270 2.70 -9.20 2.18
CA HIS A 270 2.93 -10.36 3.04
C HIS A 270 4.42 -10.54 3.36
N ILE A 271 5.28 -10.53 2.35
CA ILE A 271 6.73 -10.70 2.56
C ILE A 271 7.32 -9.52 3.35
N SER A 272 6.88 -8.29 3.05
CA SER A 272 7.36 -7.12 3.79
C SER A 272 7.00 -7.19 5.26
N ARG A 273 5.77 -7.61 5.60
CA ARG A 273 5.38 -7.80 7.00
C ARG A 273 6.24 -8.83 7.70
N PHE A 274 6.40 -9.99 7.06
CA PHE A 274 7.20 -11.08 7.62
C PHE A 274 8.63 -10.62 7.94
N LEU A 275 9.30 -9.96 7.00
CA LEU A 275 10.67 -9.47 7.20
C LEU A 275 10.74 -8.36 8.26
N LEU A 276 9.81 -7.40 8.25
CA LEU A 276 9.73 -6.35 9.27
C LEU A 276 9.53 -6.92 10.69
N GLU A 277 8.72 -7.96 10.84
CA GLU A 277 8.52 -8.64 12.13
C GLU A 277 9.77 -9.41 12.55
N ALA A 278 10.47 -10.04 11.61
CA ALA A 278 11.76 -10.70 11.86
C ALA A 278 12.83 -9.70 12.35
N ASP A 279 12.79 -8.45 11.84
CA ASP A 279 13.64 -7.33 12.28
C ASP A 279 13.16 -6.69 13.59
N GLY A 280 12.17 -7.28 14.24
CA GLY A 280 11.66 -6.84 15.55
C GLY A 280 10.67 -5.66 15.47
N VAL A 281 10.17 -5.30 14.29
CA VAL A 281 9.14 -4.27 14.13
C VAL A 281 7.80 -4.83 14.60
N ARG A 282 7.18 -4.12 15.53
CA ARG A 282 5.85 -4.50 16.00
C ARG A 282 4.78 -3.98 15.03
N LEU A 283 4.09 -4.88 14.34
CA LEU A 283 2.99 -4.58 13.43
C LEU A 283 1.63 -4.88 14.04
N ALA A 284 0.56 -4.27 13.50
CA ALA A 284 -0.81 -4.64 13.83
C ALA A 284 -1.13 -6.04 13.27
N PRO A 285 -2.03 -6.83 13.88
CA PRO A 285 -2.44 -8.13 13.32
C PRO A 285 -2.94 -8.00 11.87
N ASP A 286 -2.53 -8.91 10.99
CA ASP A 286 -2.98 -8.91 9.61
C ASP A 286 -4.38 -9.52 9.46
N TYR A 287 -5.28 -8.85 8.76
CA TYR A 287 -6.66 -9.34 8.61
C TYR A 287 -6.75 -10.64 7.80
N LEU A 288 -5.85 -10.84 6.82
CA LEU A 288 -5.81 -12.09 6.04
C LEU A 288 -5.35 -13.28 6.89
N GLN A 289 -4.37 -13.07 7.79
CA GLN A 289 -3.96 -14.08 8.75
C GLN A 289 -5.10 -14.42 9.71
N LEU A 290 -5.79 -13.39 10.22
CA LEU A 290 -6.96 -13.58 11.10
C LEU A 290 -8.09 -14.33 10.38
N LEU A 291 -8.32 -14.06 9.08
CA LEU A 291 -9.28 -14.80 8.25
C LEU A 291 -8.87 -16.27 8.09
N ALA A 292 -7.61 -16.54 7.79
CA ALA A 292 -7.09 -17.91 7.66
C ALA A 292 -7.25 -18.70 8.96
N GLU A 293 -6.86 -18.09 10.10
CA GLU A 293 -7.03 -18.69 11.43
C GLU A 293 -8.51 -18.99 11.75
N ALA A 294 -9.41 -18.04 11.44
CA ALA A 294 -10.85 -18.21 11.65
C ALA A 294 -11.45 -19.32 10.78
N ALA A 295 -10.89 -19.55 9.60
CA ALA A 295 -11.25 -20.62 8.69
C ALA A 295 -10.61 -21.99 9.09
N GLY A 296 -9.77 -22.02 10.14
CA GLY A 296 -9.05 -23.21 10.57
C GLY A 296 -7.88 -23.59 9.66
N HIS A 297 -7.38 -22.67 8.86
CA HIS A 297 -6.17 -22.83 8.06
C HIS A 297 -4.97 -22.30 8.84
N GLU A 298 -3.87 -23.03 8.83
CA GLU A 298 -2.60 -22.47 9.27
C GLU A 298 -2.20 -21.36 8.26
N PRO A 299 -1.76 -20.19 8.74
CA PRO A 299 -1.25 -19.16 7.85
C PRO A 299 -0.07 -19.74 7.05
N PRO A 300 0.07 -19.39 5.76
CA PRO A 300 1.18 -19.89 4.95
C PRO A 300 2.50 -19.54 5.62
N THR A 301 3.37 -20.54 5.72
CA THR A 301 4.73 -20.30 6.19
C THR A 301 5.47 -19.38 5.21
N PRO A 302 6.51 -18.67 5.65
CA PRO A 302 7.31 -17.82 4.77
C PRO A 302 7.84 -18.52 3.52
N ASP A 303 8.21 -19.81 3.68
CA ASP A 303 8.66 -20.65 2.58
C ASP A 303 7.54 -21.00 1.60
N GLU A 304 6.31 -21.15 2.06
CA GLU A 304 5.14 -21.40 1.21
C GLU A 304 4.70 -20.14 0.49
N ALA A 305 4.74 -18.99 1.17
CA ALA A 305 4.48 -17.70 0.57
C ALA A 305 5.52 -17.35 -0.51
N ALA A 306 6.80 -17.64 -0.26
CA ALA A 306 7.86 -17.47 -1.25
C ALA A 306 7.71 -18.40 -2.47
N ARG A 307 7.18 -19.63 -2.28
CA ARG A 307 6.97 -20.62 -3.37
C ARG A 307 5.69 -20.39 -4.16
N SER A 308 4.68 -19.71 -3.61
CA SER A 308 3.43 -19.40 -4.34
C SER A 308 3.66 -18.47 -5.54
N ILE A 309 4.86 -17.92 -5.68
CA ILE A 309 5.30 -17.09 -6.81
C ILE A 309 5.54 -17.91 -8.09
N GLU A 310 5.74 -19.23 -7.99
CA GLU A 310 6.08 -20.08 -9.15
C GLU A 310 4.88 -20.36 -10.07
N GLY A 311 3.66 -20.03 -9.67
CA GLY A 311 2.42 -20.36 -10.40
C GLY A 311 1.63 -19.17 -10.98
N ALA A 312 2.07 -17.91 -10.83
CA ALA A 312 1.32 -16.73 -11.28
C ALA A 312 1.98 -16.00 -12.46
#